data_7805a3cf5e8b11314f7070a63bd9aa8e
#
_entry.id   7805a3cf5e8b11314f7070a63bd9aa8e
#
_cell.length_a   1.000
_cell.length_b   1.000
_cell.length_c   1.000
_cell.angle_alpha   90.00
_cell.angle_beta   90.00
_cell.angle_gamma   90.00
#
_symmetry.space_group_name_H-M   'P 1'
#
loop_
_entity.id
_entity.type
_entity.pdbx_description
1 polymer ?
#
loop_
_entity_poly.entity_id
_entity_poly.type
_entity_poly.pdbx_seq_one_letter_code
_entity_poly.pdbx_strand_id
1 'polypeptide(L)'
;MRAAILSIGSELMHGFLTDTNATFLTQELQALGVDVVSIFGVGDDLPRIIRTFERALEDADIVVATGGIGPTDDDLTREAVAAVRGEQVVVDPVVEATILGFFQARGGTMPSQNRKQAWIIPSATL
;
A
#
# COMPACT_ATOMS: atom_id res chain seq x y z
N MET A 1 3.73 17.77 13.06
CA MET A 1 3.80 16.40 12.47
C MET A 1 3.95 16.54 10.97
N ARG A 2 4.94 15.88 10.40
CA ARG A 2 5.23 15.92 8.96
C ARG A 2 4.80 14.63 8.30
N ALA A 3 4.20 14.69 7.13
CA ALA A 3 3.76 13.53 6.36
C ALA A 3 4.42 13.51 4.99
N ALA A 4 4.68 12.30 4.49
CA ALA A 4 4.97 12.04 3.09
C ALA A 4 3.84 11.20 2.48
N ILE A 5 3.52 11.46 1.22
CA ILE A 5 2.54 10.68 0.46
C ILE A 5 3.30 9.85 -0.58
N LEU A 6 2.93 8.59 -0.71
CA LEU A 6 3.53 7.66 -1.67
C LEU A 6 2.44 7.02 -2.53
N SER A 7 2.43 7.33 -3.81
CA SER A 7 1.51 6.76 -4.80
C SER A 7 2.21 5.67 -5.59
N ILE A 8 1.70 4.44 -5.52
CA ILE A 8 2.30 3.25 -6.11
C ILE A 8 1.41 2.74 -7.25
N GLY A 9 1.98 2.66 -8.45
CA GLY A 9 1.29 2.16 -9.63
C GLY A 9 1.99 2.57 -10.91
N SER A 10 2.25 1.62 -11.79
CA SER A 10 2.91 1.86 -13.07
C SER A 10 2.06 2.72 -14.02
N GLU A 11 0.73 2.69 -13.90
CA GLU A 11 -0.19 3.54 -14.64
C GLU A 11 0.03 5.04 -14.39
N LEU A 12 0.45 5.40 -13.17
CA LEU A 12 0.79 6.79 -12.83
C LEU A 12 2.07 7.24 -13.52
N MET A 13 3.05 6.34 -13.63
CA MET A 13 4.34 6.62 -14.27
C MET A 13 4.23 6.78 -15.78
N HIS A 14 3.27 6.10 -16.41
CA HIS A 14 3.01 6.22 -17.84
C HIS A 14 2.13 7.41 -18.22
N GLY A 15 1.65 8.18 -17.24
CA GLY A 15 0.78 9.33 -17.48
C GLY A 15 -0.64 8.98 -17.93
N PHE A 16 -1.06 7.72 -17.80
CA PHE A 16 -2.42 7.30 -18.14
C PHE A 16 -3.46 7.76 -17.15
N LEU A 17 -3.06 7.99 -15.89
CA LEU A 17 -3.93 8.47 -14.83
C LEU A 17 -3.29 9.68 -14.12
N THR A 18 -4.13 10.62 -13.74
CA THR A 18 -3.74 11.70 -12.83
C THR A 18 -3.83 11.19 -11.39
N ASP A 19 -2.82 11.47 -10.58
CA ASP A 19 -2.81 11.11 -9.17
C ASP A 19 -3.76 11.99 -8.35
N THR A 20 -5.05 11.67 -8.40
CA THR A 20 -6.08 12.36 -7.63
C THR A 20 -6.04 12.00 -6.14
N ASN A 21 -5.52 10.81 -5.79
CA ASN A 21 -5.39 10.38 -4.41
C ASN A 21 -4.38 11.23 -3.64
N ALA A 22 -3.22 11.52 -4.24
CA ALA A 22 -2.23 12.38 -3.59
C ALA A 22 -2.78 13.78 -3.32
N THR A 23 -3.52 14.37 -4.27
CA THR A 23 -4.16 15.67 -4.10
C THR A 23 -5.17 15.65 -2.96
N PHE A 24 -6.06 14.65 -2.94
CA PHE A 24 -7.05 14.49 -1.89
C PHE A 24 -6.41 14.31 -0.51
N LEU A 25 -5.45 13.39 -0.40
CA LEU A 25 -4.74 13.13 0.86
C LEU A 25 -3.99 14.36 1.37
N THR A 26 -3.38 15.14 0.47
CA THR A 26 -2.72 16.39 0.85
C THR A 26 -3.70 17.36 1.50
N GLN A 27 -4.88 17.56 0.91
CA GLN A 27 -5.91 18.45 1.44
C GLN A 27 -6.43 17.99 2.80
N GLU A 28 -6.72 16.69 2.94
CA GLU A 28 -7.21 16.12 4.20
C GLU A 28 -6.17 16.20 5.33
N LEU A 29 -4.90 15.87 5.04
CA LEU A 29 -3.82 15.96 6.01
C LEU A 29 -3.58 17.39 6.46
N GLN A 30 -3.59 18.36 5.53
CA GLN A 30 -3.47 19.78 5.86
C GLN A 30 -4.63 20.28 6.71
N ALA A 31 -5.86 19.84 6.43
CA ALA A 31 -7.02 20.17 7.25
C ALA A 31 -6.90 19.67 8.71
N LEU A 32 -6.16 18.57 8.90
CA LEU A 32 -5.83 18.01 10.23
C LEU A 32 -4.60 18.67 10.89
N GLY A 33 -4.00 19.67 10.24
CA GLY A 33 -2.80 20.34 10.74
C GLY A 33 -1.51 19.53 10.56
N VAL A 34 -1.51 18.55 9.66
CA VAL A 34 -0.33 17.76 9.29
C VAL A 34 0.33 18.39 8.07
N ASP A 35 1.63 18.67 8.17
CA ASP A 35 2.41 19.27 7.09
C ASP A 35 2.88 18.21 6.10
N VAL A 36 2.40 18.25 4.86
CA VAL A 36 2.83 17.35 3.80
C VAL A 36 4.11 17.88 3.18
N VAL A 37 5.23 17.26 3.51
CA VAL A 37 6.59 17.70 3.11
C VAL A 37 7.06 17.11 1.79
N SER A 38 6.50 15.97 1.36
CA SER A 38 6.87 15.33 0.08
C SER A 38 5.75 14.45 -0.46
N ILE A 39 5.72 14.34 -1.79
CA ILE A 39 4.83 13.46 -2.54
C ILE A 39 5.69 12.68 -3.53
N PHE A 40 5.62 11.36 -3.48
CA PHE A 40 6.36 10.47 -4.35
C PHE A 40 5.42 9.65 -5.21
N GLY A 41 5.76 9.48 -6.48
CA GLY A 41 5.16 8.50 -7.36
C GLY A 41 6.18 7.42 -7.71
N VAL A 42 5.78 6.15 -7.68
CA VAL A 42 6.65 5.02 -8.03
C VAL A 42 5.85 3.93 -8.76
N GLY A 43 6.46 3.33 -9.79
CA GLY A 43 5.88 2.18 -10.48
C GLY A 43 6.02 0.88 -9.67
N ASP A 44 5.47 -0.21 -10.22
CA ASP A 44 5.41 -1.53 -9.59
C ASP A 44 6.76 -2.26 -9.69
N ASP A 45 7.75 -1.74 -8.96
CA ASP A 45 9.12 -2.28 -8.88
C ASP A 45 9.51 -2.33 -7.40
N LEU A 46 9.62 -3.53 -6.83
CA LEU A 46 9.83 -3.72 -5.40
C LEU A 46 11.06 -2.99 -4.84
N PRO A 47 12.26 -3.08 -5.44
CA PRO A 47 13.42 -2.34 -4.95
C PRO A 47 13.23 -0.82 -4.97
N ARG A 48 12.52 -0.28 -5.96
CA ARG A 48 12.22 1.15 -6.04
C ARG A 48 11.22 1.57 -4.98
N ILE A 49 10.17 0.78 -4.76
CA ILE A 49 9.16 1.06 -3.73
C ILE A 49 9.83 1.09 -2.36
N ILE A 50 10.68 0.10 -2.04
CA ILE A 50 11.44 0.04 -0.77
C ILE A 50 12.26 1.32 -0.57
N ARG A 51 13.11 1.68 -1.54
CA ARG A 51 13.94 2.90 -1.45
C ARG A 51 13.11 4.17 -1.30
N THR A 52 11.92 4.21 -1.93
CA THR A 52 11.04 5.38 -1.82
C THR A 52 10.43 5.48 -0.43
N PHE A 53 10.04 4.36 0.18
CA PHE A 53 9.61 4.34 1.58
C PHE A 53 10.71 4.79 2.53
N GLU A 54 11.92 4.26 2.37
CA GLU A 54 13.09 4.65 3.20
C GLU A 54 13.33 6.15 3.12
N ARG A 55 13.36 6.70 1.91
CA ARG A 55 13.54 8.14 1.69
C ARG A 55 12.40 8.97 2.30
N ALA A 56 11.16 8.52 2.17
CA ALA A 56 10.02 9.22 2.75
C ALA A 56 10.09 9.27 4.29
N LEU A 57 10.59 8.21 4.91
CA LEU A 57 10.77 8.11 6.37
C LEU A 57 11.95 8.93 6.90
N GLU A 58 12.90 9.36 6.06
CA GLU A 58 13.98 10.26 6.47
C GLU A 58 13.45 11.66 6.83
N ASP A 59 12.44 12.13 6.12
CA ASP A 59 11.94 13.50 6.21
C ASP A 59 10.58 13.64 6.91
N ALA A 60 9.84 12.55 7.05
CA ALA A 60 8.47 12.55 7.56
C ALA A 60 8.28 11.66 8.78
N ASP A 61 7.39 12.08 9.69
CA ASP A 61 7.02 11.31 10.87
C ASP A 61 6.04 10.18 10.51
N ILE A 62 5.26 10.38 9.43
CA ILE A 62 4.31 9.40 8.88
C ILE A 62 4.41 9.33 7.36
N VAL A 63 4.19 8.15 6.82
CA VAL A 63 4.06 7.93 5.37
C VAL A 63 2.68 7.36 5.07
N VAL A 64 1.93 8.02 4.19
CA VAL A 64 0.63 7.54 3.71
C VAL A 64 0.81 7.01 2.31
N ALA A 65 0.66 5.70 2.15
CA ALA A 65 0.82 5.05 0.86
C ALA A 65 -0.53 4.64 0.24
N THR A 66 -0.65 4.77 -1.08
CA THR A 66 -1.81 4.32 -1.87
C THR A 66 -1.36 3.47 -3.03
N GLY A 67 -2.16 2.49 -3.42
CA GLY A 67 -1.89 1.57 -4.51
C GLY A 67 -1.12 0.32 -4.10
N GLY A 68 -1.04 -0.64 -5.00
CA GLY A 68 -0.28 -1.88 -4.83
C GLY A 68 -0.75 -2.82 -3.72
N ILE A 69 -2.02 -2.79 -3.33
CA ILE A 69 -2.58 -3.61 -2.23
C ILE A 69 -3.55 -4.69 -2.71
N GLY A 70 -3.72 -4.85 -4.01
CA GLY A 70 -4.58 -5.86 -4.62
C GLY A 70 -3.99 -7.28 -4.57
N PRO A 71 -4.59 -8.21 -5.34
CA PRO A 71 -4.20 -9.62 -5.33
C PRO A 71 -3.18 -10.01 -6.41
N THR A 72 -2.77 -9.12 -7.30
CA THR A 72 -1.91 -9.46 -8.43
C THR A 72 -0.43 -9.46 -8.06
N ASP A 73 0.41 -9.99 -8.93
CA ASP A 73 1.85 -10.05 -8.71
C ASP A 73 2.49 -8.65 -8.71
N ASP A 74 1.84 -7.68 -9.36
CA ASP A 74 2.28 -6.28 -9.41
C ASP A 74 1.90 -5.49 -8.16
N ASP A 75 1.05 -6.04 -7.30
CA ASP A 75 0.67 -5.45 -6.01
C ASP A 75 1.75 -5.75 -4.96
N LEU A 76 2.69 -4.84 -4.79
CA LEU A 76 3.94 -5.05 -4.04
C LEU A 76 4.06 -4.22 -2.75
N THR A 77 3.02 -3.47 -2.38
CA THR A 77 3.09 -2.54 -1.24
C THR A 77 3.30 -3.26 0.09
N ARG A 78 2.63 -4.39 0.33
CA ARG A 78 2.80 -5.17 1.58
C ARG A 78 4.22 -5.69 1.73
N GLU A 79 4.77 -6.25 0.66
CA GLU A 79 6.14 -6.77 0.63
C GLU A 79 7.17 -5.65 0.83
N ALA A 80 6.94 -4.48 0.23
CA ALA A 80 7.82 -3.34 0.39
C ALA A 80 7.84 -2.83 1.84
N VAL A 81 6.67 -2.65 2.46
CA VAL A 81 6.57 -2.21 3.86
C VAL A 81 7.17 -3.26 4.80
N ALA A 82 6.93 -4.55 4.58
CA ALA A 82 7.53 -5.62 5.35
C ALA A 82 9.06 -5.55 5.26
N ALA A 83 9.63 -5.38 4.07
CA ALA A 83 11.08 -5.27 3.87
C ALA A 83 11.67 -4.06 4.60
N VAL A 84 11.03 -2.88 4.53
CA VAL A 84 11.43 -1.67 5.26
C VAL A 84 11.42 -1.89 6.77
N ARG A 85 10.49 -2.71 7.27
CA ARG A 85 10.38 -3.08 8.69
C ARG A 85 11.34 -4.20 9.09
N GLY A 86 12.06 -4.83 8.16
CA GLY A 86 12.84 -6.03 8.42
C GLY A 86 12.00 -7.27 8.75
N GLU A 87 10.77 -7.29 8.29
CA GLU A 87 9.79 -8.35 8.50
C GLU A 87 9.46 -9.09 7.20
N GLN A 88 8.76 -10.21 7.32
CA GLN A 88 8.18 -10.92 6.18
C GLN A 88 6.67 -10.95 6.33
N VAL A 89 5.96 -10.87 5.20
CA VAL A 89 4.52 -11.03 5.18
C VAL A 89 4.12 -12.44 5.58
N VAL A 90 3.02 -12.56 6.31
CA VAL A 90 2.43 -13.84 6.72
C VAL A 90 0.94 -13.86 6.37
N VAL A 91 0.38 -15.05 6.17
CA VAL A 91 -1.07 -15.18 5.94
C VAL A 91 -1.79 -15.08 7.27
N ASP A 92 -2.74 -14.15 7.39
CA ASP A 92 -3.66 -14.10 8.52
C ASP A 92 -4.85 -15.02 8.25
N PRO A 93 -5.07 -16.08 9.08
CA PRO A 93 -6.12 -17.05 8.84
C PRO A 93 -7.54 -16.47 9.01
N VAL A 94 -7.71 -15.43 9.82
CA VAL A 94 -9.01 -14.78 10.03
C VAL A 94 -9.37 -13.94 8.80
N VAL A 95 -8.41 -13.17 8.28
CA VAL A 95 -8.58 -12.39 7.04
C VAL A 95 -8.82 -13.32 5.87
N GLU A 96 -8.05 -14.42 5.75
CA GLU A 96 -8.23 -15.42 4.69
C GLU A 96 -9.64 -16.02 4.72
N ALA A 97 -10.12 -16.42 5.91
CA ALA A 97 -11.47 -16.95 6.09
C ALA A 97 -12.56 -15.94 5.71
N THR A 98 -12.36 -14.66 6.03
CA THR A 98 -13.28 -13.57 5.68
C THR A 98 -13.37 -13.40 4.17
N ILE A 99 -12.24 -13.38 3.47
CA ILE A 99 -12.20 -13.27 2.00
C ILE A 99 -12.86 -14.50 1.36
N LEU A 100 -12.55 -15.69 1.85
CA LEU A 100 -13.16 -16.94 1.37
C LEU A 100 -14.69 -16.92 1.51
N GLY A 101 -15.19 -16.48 2.67
CA GLY A 101 -16.63 -16.34 2.93
C GLY A 101 -17.32 -15.38 1.98
N PHE A 102 -16.66 -14.30 1.60
CA PHE A 102 -17.15 -13.33 0.63
C PHE A 102 -17.36 -13.94 -0.78
N PHE A 103 -16.41 -14.76 -1.23
CA PHE A 103 -16.57 -15.48 -2.51
C PHE A 103 -17.65 -16.54 -2.45
N GLN A 104 -17.71 -17.32 -1.38
CA GLN A 104 -18.73 -18.37 -1.18
C GLN A 104 -20.15 -17.79 -1.15
N ALA A 105 -20.36 -16.66 -0.45
CA ALA A 105 -21.66 -15.99 -0.37
C ALA A 105 -22.19 -15.53 -1.74
N ARG A 106 -21.30 -15.35 -2.72
CA ARG A 106 -21.63 -14.98 -4.11
C ARG A 106 -21.70 -16.20 -5.06
N GLY A 107 -21.63 -17.41 -4.51
CA GLY A 107 -21.67 -18.65 -5.29
C GLY A 107 -20.40 -18.93 -6.09
N GLY A 108 -19.30 -18.25 -5.77
CA GLY A 108 -18.02 -18.37 -6.45
C GLY A 108 -16.96 -19.11 -5.64
N THR A 109 -15.84 -19.40 -6.28
CA THR A 109 -14.64 -19.96 -5.67
C THR A 109 -13.58 -18.86 -5.61
N MET A 110 -12.89 -18.71 -4.47
CA MET A 110 -11.81 -17.74 -4.33
C MET A 110 -10.63 -18.14 -5.23
N PRO A 111 -10.22 -17.28 -6.19
CA PRO A 111 -9.00 -17.52 -6.96
C PRO A 111 -7.78 -17.59 -6.03
N SER A 112 -6.80 -18.44 -6.35
CA SER A 112 -5.61 -18.63 -5.52
C SER A 112 -4.81 -17.33 -5.28
N GLN A 113 -4.77 -16.45 -6.27
CA GLN A 113 -4.11 -15.14 -6.16
C GLN A 113 -4.71 -14.22 -5.08
N ASN A 114 -6.02 -14.38 -4.78
CA ASN A 114 -6.69 -13.57 -3.75
C ASN A 114 -6.22 -13.90 -2.33
N ARG A 115 -5.51 -15.02 -2.13
CA ARG A 115 -4.85 -15.32 -0.86
C ARG A 115 -3.83 -14.25 -0.46
N LYS A 116 -3.23 -13.58 -1.44
CA LYS A 116 -2.31 -12.46 -1.21
C LYS A 116 -2.98 -11.31 -0.43
N GLN A 117 -4.28 -11.12 -0.56
CA GLN A 117 -5.01 -10.10 0.19
C GLN A 117 -5.13 -10.41 1.69
N ALA A 118 -4.88 -11.65 2.09
CA ALA A 118 -4.78 -12.07 3.49
C ALA A 118 -3.35 -11.96 4.05
N TRP A 119 -2.38 -11.47 3.28
CA TRP A 119 -1.05 -11.21 3.77
C TRP A 119 -1.04 -9.99 4.67
N ILE A 120 -0.48 -10.15 5.85
CA ILE A 120 -0.27 -9.08 6.81
C ILE A 120 1.21 -8.95 7.16
N ILE A 121 1.57 -7.80 7.67
CA ILE A 121 2.88 -7.56 8.27
C ILE A 121 2.70 -7.80 9.78
N PRO A 122 3.49 -8.67 10.44
CA PRO A 122 3.24 -9.07 11.82
C PRO A 122 3.10 -7.91 12.82
N SER A 123 3.83 -6.82 12.62
CA SER A 123 3.75 -5.63 13.48
C SER A 123 2.63 -4.65 13.11
N ALA A 124 1.87 -4.91 12.04
CA ALA A 124 0.79 -4.03 11.62
C ALA A 124 -0.45 -4.17 12.50
N THR A 125 -1.17 -3.07 12.65
CA THR A 125 -2.53 -3.07 13.21
C THR A 125 -3.52 -3.10 12.05
N LEU A 126 -4.51 -4.01 12.12
CA LEU A 126 -5.59 -4.15 11.13
C LEU A 126 -6.84 -3.42 11.60
#